data_ba1d09b4db9be670d4f9a52728ebcc74
#
_entry.id   ba1d09b4db9be670d4f9a52728ebcc74
#
_cell.length_a   1.000
_cell.length_b   1.000
_cell.length_c   1.000
_cell.angle_alpha   90.00
_cell.angle_beta   90.00
_cell.angle_gamma   90.00
#
_symmetry.space_group_name_H-M   'P 1'
#
loop_
_entity.id
_entity.type
_entity.pdbx_description
1 polymer ?
#
loop_
_entity_poly.entity_id
_entity_poly.type
_entity_poly.pdbx_seq_one_letter_code
_entity_poly.pdbx_strand_id
1 'polypeptide(L)'
;MSPTALIFVLCLVIAGLWAVMAYNRLVTLRNRIANAFAQIDVQLKRRHDLVPNLVEVARGYLQHEASTLQAVVAARGQAVQAAHSARSQPLNAAHLGALAAAENALGSGLGRLLAVAESYPELQANEQMRALHE
;
A
#
# COMPACT_ATOMS: atom_id res chain seq x y z
N MET A 1 -57.37 15.53 3.45
CA MET A 1 -55.99 16.02 3.69
C MET A 1 -55.82 17.34 2.95
N SER A 2 -55.28 18.33 3.62
CA SER A 2 -54.97 19.60 2.96
C SER A 2 -53.83 19.38 1.94
N PRO A 3 -53.82 20.10 0.81
CA PRO A 3 -52.75 19.95 -0.20
C PRO A 3 -51.37 20.21 0.38
N THR A 4 -51.28 21.05 1.39
CA THR A 4 -49.99 21.32 2.09
C THR A 4 -49.49 20.11 2.86
N ALA A 5 -50.37 19.34 3.50
CA ALA A 5 -50.01 18.11 4.21
C ALA A 5 -49.50 17.03 3.23
N LEU A 6 -50.10 16.94 2.04
CA LEU A 6 -49.70 16.01 0.99
C LEU A 6 -48.30 16.33 0.45
N ILE A 7 -48.03 17.61 0.19
CA ILE A 7 -46.73 18.08 -0.23
C ILE A 7 -45.67 17.80 0.82
N PHE A 8 -45.98 18.03 2.09
CA PHE A 8 -45.03 17.78 3.18
C PHE A 8 -44.65 16.30 3.30
N VAL A 9 -45.67 15.41 3.22
CA VAL A 9 -45.42 13.95 3.24
C VAL A 9 -44.59 13.53 2.03
N LEU A 10 -44.90 14.07 0.85
CA LEU A 10 -44.12 13.76 -0.35
C LEU A 10 -42.66 14.18 -0.22
N CYS A 11 -42.39 15.36 0.32
CA CYS A 11 -41.02 15.83 0.59
C CYS A 11 -40.28 14.92 1.57
N LEU A 12 -40.94 14.44 2.62
CA LEU A 12 -40.36 13.51 3.59
C LEU A 12 -40.02 12.17 2.94
N VAL A 13 -40.88 11.64 2.07
CA VAL A 13 -40.62 10.40 1.34
C VAL A 13 -39.43 10.56 0.43
N ILE A 14 -39.37 11.64 -0.34
CA ILE A 14 -38.25 11.93 -1.25
C ILE A 14 -36.94 12.07 -0.47
N ALA A 15 -36.96 12.81 0.65
CA ALA A 15 -35.80 12.97 1.51
C ALA A 15 -35.33 11.63 2.09
N GLY A 16 -36.26 10.79 2.52
CA GLY A 16 -35.96 9.44 3.01
C GLY A 16 -35.34 8.55 1.95
N LEU A 17 -35.87 8.52 0.75
CA LEU A 17 -35.32 7.77 -0.38
C LEU A 17 -33.93 8.26 -0.75
N TRP A 18 -33.74 9.57 -0.79
CA TRP A 18 -32.44 10.15 -1.06
C TRP A 18 -31.40 9.77 0.01
N ALA A 19 -31.80 9.83 1.29
CA ALA A 19 -30.93 9.44 2.40
C ALA A 19 -30.50 7.96 2.31
N VAL A 20 -31.43 7.06 1.97
CA VAL A 20 -31.14 5.63 1.78
C VAL A 20 -30.18 5.42 0.62
N MET A 21 -30.41 6.09 -0.52
CA MET A 21 -29.51 6.00 -1.69
C MET A 21 -28.10 6.52 -1.35
N ALA A 22 -28.01 7.65 -0.65
CA ALA A 22 -26.74 8.21 -0.21
C ALA A 22 -25.98 7.25 0.73
N TYR A 23 -26.69 6.67 1.68
CA TYR A 23 -26.13 5.69 2.60
C TYR A 23 -25.61 4.45 1.86
N ASN A 24 -26.40 3.88 0.96
CA ASN A 24 -25.99 2.71 0.17
C ASN A 24 -24.75 3.01 -0.70
N ARG A 25 -24.68 4.21 -1.29
CA ARG A 25 -23.51 4.65 -2.06
C ARG A 25 -22.27 4.76 -1.19
N LEU A 26 -22.40 5.33 0.01
CA LEU A 26 -21.28 5.43 0.95
C LEU A 26 -20.78 4.06 1.37
N VAL A 27 -21.65 3.12 1.68
CA VAL A 27 -21.29 1.74 2.03
C VAL A 27 -20.58 1.05 0.85
N THR A 28 -21.09 1.22 -0.36
CA THR A 28 -20.44 0.66 -1.58
C THR A 28 -19.04 1.22 -1.78
N LEU A 29 -18.85 2.54 -1.67
CA LEU A 29 -17.53 3.17 -1.78
C LEU A 29 -16.58 2.70 -0.70
N ARG A 30 -17.06 2.59 0.53
CA ARG A 30 -16.26 2.06 1.65
C ARG A 30 -15.77 0.65 1.37
N ASN A 31 -16.65 -0.23 0.88
CA ASN A 31 -16.29 -1.60 0.54
C ASN A 31 -15.30 -1.67 -0.61
N ARG A 32 -15.43 -0.80 -1.61
CA ARG A 32 -14.46 -0.71 -2.73
C ARG A 32 -13.08 -0.33 -2.23
N ILE A 33 -12.98 0.64 -1.32
CA ILE A 33 -11.69 1.05 -0.73
C ILE A 33 -11.07 -0.11 0.05
N ALA A 34 -11.85 -0.80 0.89
CA ALA A 34 -11.37 -1.93 1.67
C ALA A 34 -10.88 -3.08 0.77
N ASN A 35 -11.62 -3.40 -0.29
CA ASN A 35 -11.23 -4.44 -1.25
C ASN A 35 -9.99 -4.07 -2.04
N ALA A 36 -9.89 -2.82 -2.52
CA ALA A 36 -8.71 -2.32 -3.22
C ALA A 36 -7.48 -2.37 -2.32
N PHE A 37 -7.61 -1.94 -1.07
CA PHE A 37 -6.54 -2.01 -0.08
C PHE A 37 -6.08 -3.44 0.15
N ALA A 38 -7.01 -4.40 0.29
CA ALA A 38 -6.67 -5.81 0.50
C ALA A 38 -5.84 -6.38 -0.65
N GLN A 39 -6.15 -6.02 -1.90
CA GLN A 39 -5.39 -6.43 -3.08
C GLN A 39 -3.98 -5.82 -3.08
N ILE A 40 -3.85 -4.55 -2.75
CA ILE A 40 -2.56 -3.87 -2.62
C ILE A 40 -1.74 -4.48 -1.49
N ASP A 41 -2.36 -4.77 -0.37
CA ASP A 41 -1.69 -5.33 0.81
C ASP A 41 -1.04 -6.69 0.52
N VAL A 42 -1.66 -7.54 -0.28
CA VAL A 42 -1.07 -8.81 -0.73
C VAL A 42 0.23 -8.57 -1.51
N GLN A 43 0.23 -7.58 -2.43
CA GLN A 43 1.42 -7.22 -3.20
C GLN A 43 2.51 -6.63 -2.32
N LEU A 44 2.15 -5.79 -1.36
CA LEU A 44 3.11 -5.21 -0.41
C LEU A 44 3.73 -6.26 0.49
N LYS A 45 2.96 -7.21 0.98
CA LYS A 45 3.47 -8.34 1.77
C LYS A 45 4.49 -9.16 1.00
N ARG A 46 4.19 -9.50 -0.25
CA ARG A 46 5.12 -10.21 -1.13
C ARG A 46 6.43 -9.44 -1.28
N ARG A 47 6.34 -8.14 -1.54
CA ARG A 47 7.52 -7.27 -1.65
C ARG A 47 8.32 -7.24 -0.34
N HIS A 48 7.66 -7.06 0.79
CA HIS A 48 8.31 -7.04 2.10
C HIS A 48 8.99 -8.36 2.45
N ASP A 49 8.41 -9.49 2.04
CA ASP A 49 8.97 -10.82 2.30
C ASP A 49 10.16 -11.14 1.40
N LEU A 50 10.21 -10.57 0.19
CA LEU A 50 11.35 -10.75 -0.74
C LEU A 50 12.58 -9.94 -0.33
N VAL A 51 12.41 -8.79 0.31
CA VAL A 51 13.53 -7.88 0.63
C VAL A 51 14.58 -8.52 1.55
N PRO A 52 14.25 -9.25 2.64
CA PRO A 52 15.28 -9.87 3.48
C PRO A 52 16.14 -10.89 2.73
N ASN A 53 15.52 -11.69 1.86
CA ASN A 53 16.24 -12.67 1.05
C ASN A 53 17.17 -11.99 0.05
N LEU A 54 16.69 -10.91 -0.58
CA LEU A 54 17.47 -10.09 -1.49
C LEU A 54 18.70 -9.47 -0.79
N VAL A 55 18.51 -8.90 0.39
CA VAL A 55 19.58 -8.29 1.19
C VAL A 55 20.62 -9.33 1.58
N GLU A 56 20.18 -10.52 1.99
CA GLU A 56 21.09 -11.62 2.37
C GLU A 56 21.96 -12.05 1.19
N VAL A 57 21.38 -12.21 0.01
CA VAL A 57 22.12 -12.54 -1.22
C VAL A 57 23.07 -11.40 -1.58
N ALA A 58 22.60 -10.15 -1.55
CA ALA A 58 23.39 -8.99 -1.90
C ALA A 58 24.60 -8.79 -0.99
N ARG A 59 24.51 -9.13 0.29
CA ARG A 59 25.65 -9.05 1.23
C ARG A 59 26.84 -9.86 0.79
N GLY A 60 26.63 -10.99 0.14
CA GLY A 60 27.71 -11.82 -0.39
C GLY A 60 28.49 -11.18 -1.52
N TYR A 61 27.88 -10.26 -2.27
CA TYR A 61 28.47 -9.59 -3.43
C TYR A 61 28.87 -8.14 -3.16
N LEU A 62 28.14 -7.45 -2.26
CA LEU A 62 28.25 -6.00 -2.04
C LEU A 62 28.91 -5.68 -0.70
N GLN A 63 30.13 -6.16 -0.47
CA GLN A 63 30.84 -5.99 0.79
C GLN A 63 31.12 -4.52 1.15
N HIS A 64 31.23 -3.64 0.16
CA HIS A 64 31.50 -2.22 0.34
C HIS A 64 30.26 -1.33 0.35
N GLU A 65 29.07 -1.93 0.20
CA GLU A 65 27.80 -1.21 0.07
C GLU A 65 26.90 -1.39 1.30
N ALA A 66 27.49 -1.47 2.48
CA ALA A 66 26.78 -1.69 3.73
C ALA A 66 25.71 -0.61 4.00
N SER A 67 26.01 0.65 3.68
CA SER A 67 25.05 1.77 3.86
C SER A 67 23.81 1.63 2.98
N THR A 68 23.98 1.21 1.72
CA THR A 68 22.86 0.95 0.80
C THR A 68 21.98 -0.18 1.31
N LEU A 69 22.58 -1.28 1.76
CA LEU A 69 21.84 -2.42 2.31
C LEU A 69 21.11 -2.08 3.62
N GLN A 70 21.75 -1.33 4.51
CA GLN A 70 21.13 -0.86 5.76
C GLN A 70 19.96 0.07 5.50
N ALA A 71 20.06 0.96 4.51
CA ALA A 71 18.97 1.84 4.11
C ALA A 71 17.74 1.06 3.62
N VAL A 72 17.96 -0.01 2.85
CA VAL A 72 16.88 -0.89 2.39
C VAL A 72 16.22 -1.62 3.56
N VAL A 73 16.99 -2.16 4.48
CA VAL A 73 16.47 -2.85 5.68
C VAL A 73 15.65 -1.89 6.54
N ALA A 74 16.15 -0.69 6.79
CA ALA A 74 15.44 0.32 7.57
C ALA A 74 14.13 0.75 6.89
N ALA A 75 14.16 1.02 5.59
CA ALA A 75 12.98 1.39 4.81
C ALA A 75 11.93 0.26 4.80
N ARG A 76 12.36 -1.00 4.70
CA ARG A 76 11.45 -2.15 4.83
C ARG A 76 10.77 -2.19 6.18
N GLY A 77 11.50 -2.00 7.26
CA GLY A 77 10.93 -1.99 8.62
C GLY A 77 9.85 -0.92 8.77
N GLN A 78 10.10 0.28 8.27
CA GLN A 78 9.12 1.37 8.27
C GLN A 78 7.91 1.05 7.41
N ALA A 79 8.10 0.46 6.24
CA ALA A 79 7.02 0.07 5.33
C ALA A 79 6.14 -1.03 5.94
N VAL A 80 6.72 -2.03 6.58
CA VAL A 80 5.99 -3.10 7.29
C VAL A 80 5.12 -2.51 8.40
N GLN A 81 5.67 -1.59 9.19
CA GLN A 81 4.94 -0.96 10.27
C GLN A 81 3.82 -0.04 9.78
N ALA A 82 4.06 0.73 8.72
CA ALA A 82 3.04 1.56 8.09
C ALA A 82 1.91 0.71 7.48
N ALA A 83 2.23 -0.43 6.88
CA ALA A 83 1.25 -1.37 6.36
C ALA A 83 0.39 -1.98 7.48
N HIS A 84 1.00 -2.32 8.62
CA HIS A 84 0.26 -2.81 9.78
C HIS A 84 -0.74 -1.78 10.31
N SER A 85 -0.33 -0.52 10.44
CA SER A 85 -1.21 0.57 10.87
C SER A 85 -2.35 0.81 9.87
N ALA A 86 -2.06 0.75 8.57
CA ALA A 86 -3.06 0.92 7.52
C ALA A 86 -4.08 -0.24 7.50
N ARG A 87 -3.67 -1.47 7.79
CA ARG A 87 -4.59 -2.61 7.91
C ARG A 87 -5.58 -2.44 9.05
N SER A 88 -5.14 -1.85 10.16
CA SER A 88 -6.00 -1.60 11.32
C SER A 88 -7.10 -0.58 11.00
N GLN A 89 -6.80 0.40 10.14
CA GLN A 89 -7.69 1.49 9.77
C GLN A 89 -7.59 1.81 8.27
N PRO A 90 -8.14 0.96 7.37
CA PRO A 90 -7.97 1.13 5.92
C PRO A 90 -8.60 2.40 5.34
N LEU A 91 -9.51 3.04 6.08
CA LEU A 91 -10.18 4.27 5.66
C LEU A 91 -9.51 5.54 6.22
N ASN A 92 -8.47 5.39 7.04
CA ASN A 92 -7.74 6.51 7.60
C ASN A 92 -6.74 7.06 6.57
N ALA A 93 -7.00 8.26 6.05
CA ALA A 93 -6.16 8.89 5.04
C ALA A 93 -4.73 9.14 5.54
N ALA A 94 -4.54 9.45 6.82
CA ALA A 94 -3.22 9.65 7.41
C ALA A 94 -2.39 8.36 7.40
N HIS A 95 -2.99 7.22 7.72
CA HIS A 95 -2.32 5.91 7.67
C HIS A 95 -1.99 5.49 6.24
N LEU A 96 -2.89 5.73 5.28
CA LEU A 96 -2.63 5.45 3.86
C LEU A 96 -1.53 6.36 3.30
N GLY A 97 -1.51 7.63 3.68
CA GLY A 97 -0.45 8.57 3.30
C GLY A 97 0.91 8.17 3.87
N ALA A 98 0.97 7.75 5.13
CA ALA A 98 2.18 7.24 5.76
C ALA A 98 2.69 5.95 5.08
N LEU A 99 1.79 5.05 4.71
CA LEU A 99 2.12 3.85 3.94
C LEU A 99 2.71 4.19 2.58
N ALA A 100 2.08 5.10 1.84
CA ALA A 100 2.58 5.55 0.53
C ALA A 100 3.99 6.15 0.65
N ALA A 101 4.24 7.00 1.65
CA ALA A 101 5.56 7.59 1.89
C ALA A 101 6.60 6.52 2.23
N ALA A 102 6.27 5.55 3.10
CA ALA A 102 7.16 4.47 3.49
C ALA A 102 7.48 3.55 2.30
N GLU A 103 6.50 3.22 1.46
CA GLU A 103 6.70 2.42 0.25
C GLU A 103 7.54 3.16 -0.80
N ASN A 104 7.37 4.47 -0.94
CA ASN A 104 8.23 5.29 -1.81
C ASN A 104 9.68 5.29 -1.32
N ALA A 105 9.91 5.37 -0.02
CA ALA A 105 11.26 5.29 0.55
C ALA A 105 11.89 3.91 0.31
N LEU A 106 11.13 2.84 0.48
CA LEU A 106 11.59 1.48 0.17
C LEU A 106 11.90 1.32 -1.32
N GLY A 107 11.03 1.84 -2.20
CA GLY A 107 11.25 1.84 -3.64
C GLY A 107 12.52 2.58 -4.06
N SER A 108 12.80 3.72 -3.44
CA SER A 108 14.03 4.47 -3.67
C SER A 108 15.27 3.71 -3.21
N GLY A 109 15.21 3.06 -2.05
CA GLY A 109 16.29 2.21 -1.53
C GLY A 109 16.58 1.02 -2.43
N LEU A 110 15.53 0.33 -2.89
CA LEU A 110 15.65 -0.78 -3.84
C LEU A 110 16.18 -0.31 -5.20
N GLY A 111 15.78 0.87 -5.67
CA GLY A 111 16.29 1.46 -6.90
C GLY A 111 17.79 1.74 -6.83
N ARG A 112 18.30 2.24 -5.71
CA ARG A 112 19.73 2.41 -5.48
C ARG A 112 20.47 1.08 -5.44
N LEU A 113 19.89 0.08 -4.79
CA LEU A 113 20.45 -1.27 -4.75
C LEU A 113 20.57 -1.87 -6.15
N LEU A 114 19.54 -1.72 -6.99
CA LEU A 114 19.56 -2.18 -8.37
C LEU A 114 20.60 -1.44 -9.21
N ALA A 115 20.77 -0.13 -9.02
CA ALA A 115 21.78 0.66 -9.70
C ALA A 115 23.19 0.20 -9.33
N VAL A 116 23.43 -0.09 -8.06
CA VAL A 116 24.71 -0.67 -7.60
C VAL A 116 24.93 -2.07 -8.18
N ALA A 117 23.86 -2.88 -8.21
CA ALA A 117 23.92 -4.24 -8.74
C ALA A 117 24.28 -4.31 -10.24
N GLU A 118 24.04 -3.25 -11.00
CA GLU A 118 24.47 -3.16 -12.41
C GLU A 118 26.00 -3.32 -12.57
N SER A 119 26.77 -2.93 -11.56
CA SER A 119 28.21 -3.11 -11.52
C SER A 119 28.64 -4.53 -11.11
N TYR A 120 27.69 -5.39 -10.76
CA TYR A 120 27.92 -6.77 -10.30
C TYR A 120 27.07 -7.75 -11.12
N PRO A 121 27.55 -8.19 -12.30
CA PRO A 121 26.76 -9.06 -13.19
C PRO A 121 26.36 -10.39 -12.56
N GLU A 122 27.17 -10.93 -11.67
CA GLU A 122 26.88 -12.18 -10.94
C GLU A 122 25.66 -12.04 -10.04
N LEU A 123 25.51 -10.88 -9.38
CA LEU A 123 24.35 -10.58 -8.56
C LEU A 123 23.07 -10.44 -9.40
N GLN A 124 23.15 -9.79 -10.55
CA GLN A 124 22.01 -9.65 -11.46
C GLN A 124 21.51 -10.99 -12.00
N ALA A 125 22.39 -11.96 -12.17
CA ALA A 125 22.02 -13.30 -12.62
C ALA A 125 21.32 -14.14 -11.55
N ASN A 126 21.33 -13.70 -10.27
CA ASN A 126 20.71 -14.41 -9.18
C ASN A 126 19.18 -14.37 -9.27
N GLU A 127 18.52 -15.48 -8.94
CA GLU A 127 17.05 -15.61 -8.97
C GLU A 127 16.33 -14.60 -8.09
N GLN A 128 16.91 -14.24 -6.94
CA GLN A 128 16.32 -13.28 -6.02
C GLN A 128 16.23 -11.88 -6.63
N MET A 129 17.26 -11.48 -7.38
CA MET A 129 17.25 -10.21 -8.10
C MET A 129 16.27 -10.23 -9.28
N ARG A 130 16.13 -11.36 -9.95
CA ARG A 130 15.14 -11.53 -11.03
C ARG A 130 13.72 -11.44 -10.50
N ALA A 131 13.45 -12.04 -9.34
CA ALA A 131 12.14 -11.98 -8.70
C ALA A 131 11.72 -10.55 -8.35
N LEU A 132 12.67 -9.66 -8.08
CA LEU A 132 12.39 -8.26 -7.79
C LEU A 132 11.97 -7.47 -9.04
N HIS A 133 12.45 -7.87 -10.23
CA HIS A 133 12.11 -7.23 -11.51
C HIS A 133 10.73 -7.64 -12.05
N GLU A 134 10.18 -8.75 -11.62
CA GLU A 134 8.83 -9.23 -11.98
C GLU A 134 7.75 -8.66 -11.06
#